data_86ab682c786de02d11e9fdd2aef49524
#
_entry.id   86ab682c786de02d11e9fdd2aef49524
#
_cell.length_a   1.000
_cell.length_b   1.000
_cell.length_c   1.000
_cell.angle_alpha   90.00
_cell.angle_beta   90.00
_cell.angle_gamma   90.00
#
_symmetry.space_group_name_H-M   'P 1'
#
loop_
_entity.id
_entity.type
_entity.pdbx_description
1 polymer ?
#
loop_
_entity_poly.entity_id
_entity_poly.type
_entity_poly.pdbx_seq_one_letter_code
_entity_poly.pdbx_strand_id
1 'polypeptide(L)'
;VAKNEPPGVTPPDALARMDQMIALSLVGQGAMADRLGVNVTDLTCLGFILEAAEDPITAGRLAERAGLTTGAVTGVVNRLEKAGYVRRLSDSDDRRRIRIVPEGDAAARVTAAYEPVYRRLIALFEDYGPGELGVISDWFTRAAEIMRLSLAEIREPEAP
;
A
#
# COMPACT_ATOMS: atom_id res chain seq x y z
N VAL A 1 21.77 -27.33 24.45
CA VAL A 1 21.05 -26.15 24.98
C VAL A 1 19.61 -26.32 24.52
N ALA A 2 18.67 -26.62 25.44
CA ALA A 2 17.26 -26.74 25.11
C ALA A 2 16.79 -25.39 24.57
N LYS A 3 16.33 -25.35 23.30
CA LYS A 3 15.56 -24.23 22.77
C LYS A 3 14.31 -24.12 23.66
N ASN A 4 14.25 -23.04 24.43
CA ASN A 4 13.06 -22.71 25.20
C ASN A 4 11.98 -22.40 24.14
N GLU A 5 11.10 -23.36 23.85
CA GLU A 5 9.95 -23.10 23.00
C GLU A 5 9.15 -21.95 23.63
N PRO A 6 8.91 -20.87 22.94
CA PRO A 6 8.07 -19.80 23.49
C PRO A 6 6.70 -20.39 23.84
N PRO A 7 6.06 -19.95 24.95
CA PRO A 7 4.73 -20.42 25.30
C PRO A 7 3.82 -20.28 24.08
N GLY A 8 3.05 -21.36 23.80
CA GLY A 8 2.26 -21.46 22.57
C GLY A 8 1.41 -20.21 22.35
N VAL A 9 1.68 -19.47 21.28
CA VAL A 9 0.92 -18.27 20.88
C VAL A 9 -0.44 -18.73 20.38
N THR A 10 -1.50 -18.24 20.99
CA THR A 10 -2.86 -18.54 20.54
C THR A 10 -3.29 -17.65 19.37
N PRO A 11 -4.32 -18.05 18.57
CA PRO A 11 -4.85 -17.18 17.52
C PRO A 11 -5.30 -15.79 18.01
N PRO A 12 -5.97 -15.64 19.18
CA PRO A 12 -6.26 -14.32 19.75
C PRO A 12 -5.01 -13.48 20.05
N ASP A 13 -3.92 -14.09 20.56
CA ASP A 13 -2.67 -13.37 20.81
C ASP A 13 -2.03 -12.87 19.52
N ALA A 14 -2.04 -13.70 18.47
CA ALA A 14 -1.54 -13.32 17.15
C ALA A 14 -2.35 -12.16 16.56
N LEU A 15 -3.69 -12.23 16.69
CA LEU A 15 -4.59 -11.16 16.22
C LEU A 15 -4.34 -9.84 16.95
N ALA A 16 -4.18 -9.86 18.28
CA ALA A 16 -3.88 -8.66 19.05
C ALA A 16 -2.54 -8.00 18.63
N ARG A 17 -1.52 -8.81 18.31
CA ARG A 17 -0.24 -8.30 17.79
C ARG A 17 -0.37 -7.71 16.39
N MET A 18 -1.20 -8.32 15.54
CA MET A 18 -1.53 -7.80 14.23
C MET A 18 -2.25 -6.45 14.33
N ASP A 19 -3.25 -6.31 15.21
CA ASP A 19 -3.98 -5.06 15.46
C ASP A 19 -3.04 -3.94 15.90
N GLN A 20 -2.09 -4.25 16.79
CA GLN A 20 -1.06 -3.30 17.21
C GLN A 20 -0.17 -2.87 16.05
N MET A 21 0.25 -3.81 15.20
CA MET A 21 1.05 -3.52 14.01
C MET A 21 0.28 -2.64 13.02
N ILE A 22 -1.00 -2.94 12.79
CA ILE A 22 -1.88 -2.14 11.92
C ILE A 22 -1.99 -0.70 12.46
N ALA A 23 -2.25 -0.54 13.76
CA ALA A 23 -2.34 0.79 14.39
C ALA A 23 -1.06 1.61 14.21
N LEU A 24 0.11 0.99 14.45
CA LEU A 24 1.41 1.62 14.21
C LEU A 24 1.64 1.96 12.73
N SER A 25 1.20 1.10 11.82
CA SER A 25 1.31 1.33 10.38
C SER A 25 0.49 2.53 9.93
N LEU A 26 -0.72 2.71 10.47
CA LEU A 26 -1.57 3.89 10.18
C LEU A 26 -0.91 5.19 10.65
N VAL A 27 -0.33 5.22 11.86
CA VAL A 27 0.43 6.38 12.36
C VAL A 27 1.67 6.62 11.49
N GLY A 28 2.38 5.56 11.12
CA GLY A 28 3.55 5.63 10.24
C GLY A 28 3.24 6.17 8.86
N GLN A 29 2.07 5.83 8.28
CA GLN A 29 1.62 6.39 7.00
C GLN A 29 1.41 7.90 7.07
N GLY A 30 0.85 8.43 8.17
CA GLY A 30 0.72 9.87 8.39
C GLY A 30 2.08 10.57 8.37
N ALA A 31 3.02 10.08 9.19
CA ALA A 31 4.38 10.64 9.24
C ALA A 31 5.12 10.54 7.89
N MET A 32 4.88 9.46 7.14
CA MET A 32 5.48 9.29 5.81
C MET A 32 4.88 10.26 4.78
N ALA A 33 3.56 10.46 4.82
CA ALA A 33 2.88 11.43 3.98
C ALA A 33 3.40 12.85 4.23
N ASP A 34 3.54 13.25 5.49
CA ASP A 34 4.13 14.54 5.89
C ASP A 34 5.55 14.70 5.37
N ARG A 35 6.39 13.67 5.51
CA ARG A 35 7.77 13.67 5.01
C ARG A 35 7.87 13.84 3.50
N LEU A 36 6.90 13.30 2.76
CA LEU A 36 6.83 13.38 1.30
C LEU A 36 6.08 14.64 0.82
N GLY A 37 5.53 15.45 1.72
CA GLY A 37 4.79 16.67 1.40
C GLY A 37 3.42 16.40 0.75
N VAL A 38 2.80 15.28 1.06
CA VAL A 38 1.47 14.86 0.57
C VAL A 38 0.57 14.49 1.75
N ASN A 39 -0.72 14.25 1.52
CA ASN A 39 -1.58 13.63 2.55
C ASN A 39 -1.65 12.12 2.40
N VAL A 40 -2.22 11.42 3.39
CA VAL A 40 -2.30 9.95 3.42
C VAL A 40 -3.05 9.39 2.20
N THR A 41 -4.15 10.03 1.79
CA THR A 41 -4.90 9.60 0.61
C THR A 41 -4.07 9.73 -0.67
N ASP A 42 -3.33 10.84 -0.80
CA ASP A 42 -2.43 11.06 -1.94
C ASP A 42 -1.30 10.03 -1.94
N LEU A 43 -0.72 9.71 -0.76
CA LEU A 43 0.33 8.70 -0.62
C LEU A 43 -0.18 7.30 -1.01
N THR A 44 -1.39 6.93 -0.57
CA THR A 44 -2.01 5.65 -0.95
C THR A 44 -2.23 5.56 -2.47
N CYS A 45 -2.77 6.62 -3.08
CA CYS A 45 -2.96 6.67 -4.53
C CYS A 45 -1.62 6.64 -5.28
N LEU A 46 -0.60 7.32 -4.78
CA LEU A 46 0.76 7.28 -5.35
C LEU A 46 1.32 5.86 -5.32
N GLY A 47 1.12 5.11 -4.24
CA GLY A 47 1.48 3.69 -4.18
C GLY A 47 0.86 2.88 -5.33
N PHE A 48 -0.45 3.01 -5.55
CA PHE A 48 -1.13 2.33 -6.66
C PHE A 48 -0.64 2.75 -8.04
N ILE A 49 -0.26 4.02 -8.22
CA ILE A 49 0.30 4.51 -9.47
C ILE A 49 1.71 3.93 -9.72
N LEU A 50 2.54 3.84 -8.66
CA LEU A 50 3.88 3.26 -8.76
C LEU A 50 3.84 1.76 -9.05
N GLU A 51 2.92 1.01 -8.44
CA GLU A 51 2.70 -0.41 -8.73
C GLU A 51 2.27 -0.66 -10.18
N ALA A 52 1.53 0.28 -10.77
CA ALA A 52 1.02 0.20 -12.13
C ALA A 52 1.95 0.84 -13.18
N ALA A 53 3.23 1.08 -12.87
CA ALA A 53 4.13 1.83 -13.75
C ALA A 53 4.32 1.19 -15.13
N GLU A 54 4.24 -0.14 -15.23
CA GLU A 54 4.36 -0.90 -16.47
C GLU A 54 3.07 -0.94 -17.31
N ASP A 55 1.88 -0.88 -16.67
CA ASP A 55 0.56 -0.69 -17.28
C ASP A 55 -0.14 0.50 -16.63
N PRO A 56 0.15 1.73 -17.06
CA PRO A 56 -0.27 2.93 -16.38
C PRO A 56 -1.77 3.00 -16.14
N ILE A 57 -2.14 3.36 -14.90
CA ILE A 57 -3.51 3.35 -14.42
C ILE A 57 -4.30 4.56 -14.94
N THR A 58 -5.60 4.37 -15.23
CA THR A 58 -6.52 5.48 -15.51
C THR A 58 -7.13 6.03 -14.21
N ALA A 59 -7.66 7.26 -14.25
CA ALA A 59 -8.33 7.86 -13.10
C ALA A 59 -9.52 7.02 -12.59
N GLY A 60 -10.26 6.37 -13.49
CA GLY A 60 -11.36 5.48 -13.13
C GLY A 60 -10.88 4.24 -12.36
N ARG A 61 -9.85 3.55 -12.87
CA ARG A 61 -9.26 2.39 -12.18
C ARG A 61 -8.62 2.79 -10.84
N LEU A 62 -8.02 3.98 -10.77
CA LEU A 62 -7.46 4.48 -9.52
C LEU A 62 -8.57 4.75 -8.49
N ALA A 63 -9.70 5.32 -8.92
CA ALA A 63 -10.88 5.54 -8.09
C ALA A 63 -11.42 4.24 -7.49
N GLU A 64 -11.56 3.22 -8.33
CA GLU A 64 -12.00 1.88 -7.94
C GLU A 64 -11.04 1.25 -6.91
N ARG A 65 -9.73 1.23 -7.19
CA ARG A 65 -8.73 0.67 -6.27
C ARG A 65 -8.67 1.40 -4.93
N ALA A 66 -8.72 2.73 -4.96
CA ALA A 66 -8.65 3.54 -3.75
C ALA A 66 -9.98 3.63 -2.99
N GLY A 67 -11.10 3.21 -3.60
CA GLY A 67 -12.44 3.37 -3.03
C GLY A 67 -12.87 4.83 -2.95
N LEU A 68 -12.49 5.63 -3.96
CA LEU A 68 -12.76 7.06 -4.05
C LEU A 68 -13.72 7.37 -5.19
N THR A 69 -14.36 8.54 -5.14
CA THR A 69 -15.10 9.06 -6.29
C THR A 69 -14.13 9.58 -7.36
N THR A 70 -14.56 9.60 -8.62
CA THR A 70 -13.76 10.14 -9.73
C THR A 70 -13.35 11.61 -9.50
N GLY A 71 -14.24 12.39 -8.88
CA GLY A 71 -13.95 13.80 -8.52
C GLY A 71 -12.83 13.89 -7.46
N ALA A 72 -12.87 13.03 -6.44
CA ALA A 72 -11.83 12.96 -5.41
C ALA A 72 -10.46 12.60 -6.03
N VAL A 73 -10.43 11.59 -6.93
CA VAL A 73 -9.21 11.18 -7.64
C VAL A 73 -8.65 12.31 -8.50
N THR A 74 -9.50 13.10 -9.15
CA THR A 74 -9.05 14.27 -9.90
C THR A 74 -8.30 15.25 -9.00
N GLY A 75 -8.81 15.50 -7.79
CA GLY A 75 -8.13 16.33 -6.79
C GLY A 75 -6.80 15.73 -6.32
N VAL A 76 -6.76 14.43 -6.04
CA VAL A 76 -5.53 13.69 -5.69
C VAL A 76 -4.47 13.85 -6.79
N VAL A 77 -4.82 13.54 -8.03
CA VAL A 77 -3.88 13.59 -9.17
C VAL A 77 -3.36 15.01 -9.39
N ASN A 78 -4.21 16.04 -9.27
CA ASN A 78 -3.78 17.42 -9.37
C ASN A 78 -2.73 17.81 -8.30
N ARG A 79 -2.91 17.34 -7.05
CA ARG A 79 -1.94 17.59 -5.97
C ARG A 79 -0.64 16.83 -6.20
N LEU A 80 -0.71 15.57 -6.62
CA LEU A 80 0.46 14.75 -6.93
C LEU A 80 1.24 15.30 -8.14
N GLU A 81 0.56 15.82 -9.17
CA GLU A 81 1.21 16.50 -10.29
C GLU A 81 1.92 17.77 -9.81
N LYS A 82 1.24 18.61 -9.02
CA LYS A 82 1.83 19.83 -8.44
C LYS A 82 3.05 19.52 -7.57
N ALA A 83 3.05 18.40 -6.86
CA ALA A 83 4.16 17.94 -6.03
C ALA A 83 5.28 17.22 -6.84
N GLY A 84 5.11 17.05 -8.16
CA GLY A 84 6.10 16.41 -9.03
C GLY A 84 6.23 14.91 -8.83
N TYR A 85 5.16 14.23 -8.45
CA TYR A 85 5.15 12.77 -8.29
C TYR A 85 4.56 12.04 -9.49
N VAL A 86 3.62 12.64 -10.18
CA VAL A 86 2.94 12.03 -11.32
C VAL A 86 2.73 13.04 -12.44
N ARG A 87 2.47 12.54 -13.64
CA ARG A 87 1.99 13.32 -14.78
C ARG A 87 0.88 12.57 -15.51
N ARG A 88 0.07 13.32 -16.24
CA ARG A 88 -0.93 12.78 -17.15
C ARG A 88 -0.33 12.53 -18.52
N LEU A 89 -0.64 11.37 -19.09
CA LEU A 89 -0.22 10.99 -20.43
C LEU A 89 -1.44 10.56 -21.24
N SER A 90 -1.57 11.06 -22.48
CA SER A 90 -2.60 10.55 -23.39
C SER A 90 -2.25 9.11 -23.79
N ASP A 91 -3.25 8.22 -23.76
CA ASP A 91 -3.08 6.85 -24.21
C ASP A 91 -2.77 6.82 -25.71
N SER A 92 -1.84 5.95 -26.12
CA SER A 92 -1.44 5.79 -27.52
C SER A 92 -2.56 5.23 -28.41
N ASP A 93 -3.39 4.36 -27.83
CA ASP A 93 -4.42 3.61 -28.56
C ASP A 93 -5.77 4.33 -28.54
N ASP A 94 -6.03 5.11 -27.49
CA ASP A 94 -7.24 5.93 -27.37
C ASP A 94 -6.92 7.28 -26.74
N ARG A 95 -6.76 8.32 -27.53
CA ARG A 95 -6.47 9.68 -27.08
C ARG A 95 -7.51 10.28 -26.13
N ARG A 96 -8.68 9.66 -25.99
CA ARG A 96 -9.70 10.06 -25.01
C ARG A 96 -9.37 9.52 -23.61
N ARG A 97 -8.50 8.53 -23.51
CA ARG A 97 -8.05 7.96 -22.24
C ARG A 97 -6.82 8.69 -21.75
N ILE A 98 -6.86 9.08 -20.47
CA ILE A 98 -5.72 9.67 -19.78
C ILE A 98 -5.17 8.61 -18.83
N ARG A 99 -3.89 8.32 -19.00
CA ARG A 99 -3.10 7.48 -18.11
C ARG A 99 -2.36 8.35 -17.11
N ILE A 100 -2.20 7.86 -15.90
CA ILE A 100 -1.45 8.51 -14.83
C ILE A 100 -0.17 7.70 -14.66
N VAL A 101 0.96 8.37 -14.85
CA VAL A 101 2.29 7.74 -14.78
C VAL A 101 3.14 8.44 -13.72
N PRO A 102 4.09 7.72 -13.10
CA PRO A 102 5.07 8.36 -12.23
C PRO A 102 5.87 9.42 -12.99
N GLU A 103 6.22 10.52 -12.32
CA GLU A 103 7.10 11.55 -12.85
C GLU A 103 8.54 11.30 -12.40
N GLY A 104 9.50 11.40 -13.34
CA GLY A 104 10.93 11.45 -13.09
C GLY A 104 11.43 10.50 -11.99
N ASP A 105 11.84 11.08 -10.87
CA ASP A 105 12.41 10.39 -9.72
C ASP A 105 11.40 10.00 -8.62
N ALA A 106 10.09 10.10 -8.88
CA ALA A 106 9.04 9.86 -7.90
C ALA A 106 9.20 8.53 -7.17
N ALA A 107 9.45 7.44 -7.92
CA ALA A 107 9.67 6.12 -7.34
C ALA A 107 10.90 6.10 -6.42
N ALA A 108 12.00 6.71 -6.84
CA ALA A 108 13.23 6.80 -6.04
C ALA A 108 13.01 7.61 -4.75
N ARG A 109 12.28 8.72 -4.81
CA ARG A 109 11.94 9.54 -3.63
C ARG A 109 11.10 8.77 -2.61
N VAL A 110 10.08 8.05 -3.07
CA VAL A 110 9.26 7.19 -2.21
C VAL A 110 10.09 6.06 -1.62
N THR A 111 10.88 5.35 -2.44
CA THR A 111 11.75 4.27 -1.99
C THR A 111 12.74 4.76 -0.92
N ALA A 112 13.39 5.90 -1.14
CA ALA A 112 14.32 6.49 -0.17
C ALA A 112 13.64 6.88 1.16
N ALA A 113 12.37 7.30 1.12
CA ALA A 113 11.62 7.62 2.32
C ALA A 113 11.31 6.36 3.16
N TYR A 114 10.99 5.23 2.52
CA TYR A 114 10.66 3.96 3.18
C TYR A 114 11.90 3.10 3.51
N GLU A 115 13.04 3.35 2.87
CA GLU A 115 14.27 2.55 3.01
C GLU A 115 14.64 2.24 4.47
N PRO A 116 14.61 3.20 5.43
CA PRO A 116 15.00 2.92 6.81
C PRO A 116 14.09 1.89 7.51
N VAL A 117 12.81 1.85 7.14
CA VAL A 117 11.84 0.89 7.67
C VAL A 117 12.06 -0.47 7.05
N TYR A 118 12.15 -0.54 5.71
CA TYR A 118 12.34 -1.80 5.01
C TYR A 118 13.67 -2.47 5.36
N ARG A 119 14.75 -1.72 5.50
CA ARG A 119 16.05 -2.26 5.94
C ARG A 119 15.95 -2.96 7.30
N ARG A 120 15.21 -2.38 8.26
CA ARG A 120 15.00 -2.99 9.59
C ARG A 120 14.13 -4.23 9.51
N LEU A 121 13.08 -4.22 8.67
CA LEU A 121 12.22 -5.38 8.46
C LEU A 121 12.96 -6.52 7.74
N ILE A 122 13.82 -6.19 6.76
CA ILE A 122 14.68 -7.19 6.10
C ILE A 122 15.62 -7.81 7.12
N ALA A 123 16.30 -7.01 7.95
CA ALA A 123 17.17 -7.53 9.01
C ALA A 123 16.41 -8.41 10.00
N LEU A 124 15.16 -8.09 10.33
CA LEU A 124 14.32 -8.95 11.15
C LEU A 124 14.02 -10.29 10.47
N PHE A 125 13.77 -10.30 9.15
CA PHE A 125 13.55 -11.55 8.41
C PHE A 125 14.78 -12.44 8.36
N GLU A 126 15.99 -11.90 8.48
CA GLU A 126 17.24 -12.69 8.54
C GLU A 126 17.33 -13.56 9.80
N ASP A 127 16.55 -13.26 10.86
CA ASP A 127 16.47 -14.06 12.08
C ASP A 127 15.67 -15.36 11.88
N TYR A 128 14.98 -15.53 10.75
CA TYR A 128 14.10 -16.64 10.44
C TYR A 128 14.71 -17.58 9.41
N GLY A 129 14.53 -18.88 9.61
CA GLY A 129 14.91 -19.89 8.62
C GLY A 129 13.99 -19.91 7.40
N PRO A 130 14.43 -20.50 6.26
CA PRO A 130 13.65 -20.51 5.02
C PRO A 130 12.24 -21.11 5.17
N GLY A 131 12.08 -22.13 6.01
CA GLY A 131 10.77 -22.73 6.29
C GLY A 131 9.84 -21.79 7.07
N GLU A 132 10.39 -21.06 8.04
CA GLU A 132 9.65 -20.07 8.83
C GLU A 132 9.24 -18.86 7.96
N LEU A 133 10.14 -18.40 7.11
CA LEU A 133 9.84 -17.36 6.13
C LEU A 133 8.74 -17.80 5.15
N GLY A 134 8.72 -19.08 4.76
CA GLY A 134 7.67 -19.65 3.94
C GLY A 134 6.29 -19.55 4.62
N VAL A 135 6.21 -19.90 5.91
CA VAL A 135 4.97 -19.77 6.71
C VAL A 135 4.54 -18.32 6.84
N ILE A 136 5.47 -17.40 7.12
CA ILE A 136 5.19 -15.96 7.22
C ILE A 136 4.66 -15.42 5.90
N SER A 137 5.29 -15.78 4.78
CA SER A 137 4.88 -15.35 3.45
C SER A 137 3.48 -15.86 3.06
N ASP A 138 3.20 -17.14 3.32
CA ASP A 138 1.87 -17.73 3.10
C ASP A 138 0.81 -17.03 3.93
N TRP A 139 1.10 -16.77 5.21
CA TRP A 139 0.19 -16.05 6.09
C TRP A 139 -0.14 -14.65 5.57
N PHE A 140 0.86 -13.85 5.15
CA PHE A 140 0.63 -12.53 4.59
C PHE A 140 -0.22 -12.58 3.32
N THR A 141 0.04 -13.54 2.44
CA THR A 141 -0.73 -13.73 1.21
C THR A 141 -2.20 -13.99 1.50
N ARG A 142 -2.48 -14.93 2.40
CA ARG A 142 -3.85 -15.29 2.77
C ARG A 142 -4.55 -14.18 3.57
N ALA A 143 -3.84 -13.51 4.46
CA ALA A 143 -4.38 -12.38 5.22
C ALA A 143 -4.75 -11.21 4.29
N ALA A 144 -3.91 -10.89 3.30
CA ALA A 144 -4.19 -9.86 2.32
C ALA A 144 -5.46 -10.18 1.50
N GLU A 145 -5.66 -11.45 1.12
CA GLU A 145 -6.87 -11.87 0.41
C GLU A 145 -8.13 -11.72 1.28
N ILE A 146 -8.07 -12.12 2.55
CA ILE A 146 -9.17 -11.92 3.51
C ILE A 146 -9.50 -10.42 3.63
N MET A 147 -8.51 -9.58 3.80
CA MET A 147 -8.71 -8.13 3.90
C MET A 147 -9.34 -7.56 2.63
N ARG A 148 -8.90 -8.01 1.46
CA ARG A 148 -9.46 -7.58 0.17
C ARG A 148 -10.96 -7.95 0.05
N LEU A 149 -11.33 -9.17 0.41
CA LEU A 149 -12.72 -9.63 0.39
C LEU A 149 -13.58 -8.86 1.39
N SER A 150 -13.11 -8.70 2.63
CA SER A 150 -13.81 -7.94 3.66
C SER A 150 -14.02 -6.48 3.28
N LEU A 151 -13.05 -5.85 2.62
CA LEU A 151 -13.22 -4.49 2.11
C LEU A 151 -14.27 -4.41 0.99
N ALA A 152 -14.41 -5.43 0.16
CA ALA A 152 -15.46 -5.49 -0.84
C ALA A 152 -16.85 -5.58 -0.18
N GLU A 153 -17.01 -6.48 0.79
CA GLU A 153 -18.25 -6.65 1.57
C GLU A 153 -18.68 -5.37 2.31
N ILE A 154 -17.71 -4.69 2.98
CA ILE A 154 -17.99 -3.42 3.69
C ILE A 154 -18.45 -2.30 2.74
N ARG A 155 -18.01 -2.35 1.47
CA ARG A 155 -18.38 -1.34 0.47
C ARG A 155 -19.69 -1.62 -0.26
N GLU A 156 -20.19 -2.84 -0.20
CA GLU A 156 -21.53 -3.15 -0.70
C GLU A 156 -22.57 -2.46 0.19
N PRO A 157 -23.48 -1.63 -0.36
CA PRO A 157 -24.55 -1.06 0.44
C PRO A 157 -25.43 -2.21 0.97
N GLU A 158 -25.73 -2.21 2.27
CA GLU A 158 -26.75 -3.11 2.83
C GLU A 158 -28.00 -3.02 1.95
N ALA A 159 -28.41 -4.16 1.39
CA ALA A 159 -29.65 -4.22 0.65
C ALA A 159 -30.81 -3.84 1.60
N PRO A 160 -31.73 -2.93 1.20
CA PRO A 160 -32.82 -2.45 2.03
C PRO A 160 -33.79 -3.55 2.44
#